data_f7e3b498bec2797caf44532d00bd9d27
#
_entry.id   f7e3b498bec2797caf44532d00bd9d27
#
_cell.length_a   1.000
_cell.length_b   1.000
_cell.length_c   1.000
_cell.angle_alpha   90.00
_cell.angle_beta   90.00
_cell.angle_gamma   90.00
#
_symmetry.space_group_name_H-M   'P 1'
#
loop_
_entity.id
_entity.type
_entity.pdbx_description
1 polymer ?
#
loop_
_entity_poly.entity_id
_entity_poly.type
_entity_poly.pdbx_seq_one_letter_code
_entity_poly.pdbx_strand_id
1 'polypeptide(L)'
;YLHLRGLNITSPDLRFHPRCPHGPKPLTKFKPALMVAIRDGRRLIAIQRIFLVPATGNYTEKVMLGSPGQGAWQGAAPGPSVAIAESFEDAAAFMQLGHGPCWTSFGAGRLHRLRFPAGVETVVIAEDNDAEGRRAARRASAVYRAQGLNVVRMTPPEPHKDWAAVNAAGRVKEERD
;
A
#
# COMPACT_ATOMS: atom_id res chain seq x y z
N TYR A 1 -3.66 -5.34 14.23
CA TYR A 1 -4.07 -4.54 13.07
C TYR A 1 -4.06 -5.36 11.78
N LEU A 2 -2.92 -5.94 11.38
CA LEU A 2 -2.84 -6.75 10.16
C LEU A 2 -3.84 -7.90 10.18
N HIS A 3 -3.89 -8.65 11.26
CA HIS A 3 -4.84 -9.74 11.45
C HIS A 3 -6.30 -9.28 11.32
N LEU A 4 -6.68 -8.14 11.91
CA LEU A 4 -8.02 -7.56 11.78
C LEU A 4 -8.37 -7.16 10.33
N ARG A 5 -7.36 -6.85 9.53
CA ARG A 5 -7.51 -6.56 8.10
C ARG A 5 -7.44 -7.82 7.23
N GLY A 6 -7.34 -8.99 7.86
CA GLY A 6 -7.17 -10.24 7.13
C GLY A 6 -5.84 -10.37 6.40
N LEU A 7 -4.84 -9.58 6.80
CA LEU A 7 -3.53 -9.56 6.16
C LEU A 7 -2.56 -10.46 6.90
N ASN A 8 -2.08 -11.49 6.22
CA ASN A 8 -1.05 -12.40 6.71
C ASN A 8 0.22 -12.19 5.90
N ILE A 9 0.91 -11.09 6.18
CA ILE A 9 2.13 -10.71 5.49
C ILE A 9 3.28 -10.53 6.46
N THR A 10 4.47 -10.93 6.01
CA THR A 10 5.74 -10.66 6.71
C THR A 10 6.63 -9.86 5.77
N SER A 11 7.21 -8.76 6.28
CA SER A 11 8.10 -7.92 5.49
C SER A 11 9.17 -7.31 6.40
N PRO A 12 10.42 -7.22 5.96
CA PRO A 12 11.48 -6.49 6.68
C PRO A 12 11.19 -4.99 6.78
N ASP A 13 10.27 -4.48 5.99
CA ASP A 13 9.86 -3.08 5.97
C ASP A 13 8.65 -2.77 6.86
N LEU A 14 8.20 -3.75 7.64
CA LEU A 14 7.17 -3.58 8.66
C LEU A 14 7.79 -3.68 10.06
N ARG A 15 7.46 -2.73 10.94
CA ARG A 15 7.89 -2.75 12.33
C ARG A 15 6.77 -2.25 13.24
N PHE A 16 6.60 -2.91 14.37
CA PHE A 16 5.76 -2.40 15.45
C PHE A 16 6.59 -1.52 16.38
N HIS A 17 6.06 -0.36 16.73
CA HIS A 17 6.64 0.54 17.71
C HIS A 17 5.64 0.78 18.85
N PRO A 18 5.89 0.30 20.09
CA PRO A 18 4.91 0.37 21.16
C PRO A 18 4.64 1.79 21.68
N ARG A 19 5.58 2.71 21.50
CA ARG A 19 5.54 4.09 21.99
C ARG A 19 6.03 5.09 20.95
N CYS A 20 5.47 5.04 19.75
CA CYS A 20 5.82 5.95 18.67
C CYS A 20 5.42 7.40 19.01
N PRO A 21 6.32 8.39 18.91
CA PRO A 21 5.98 9.77 19.19
C PRO A 21 4.99 10.32 18.16
N HIS A 22 4.01 11.08 18.65
CA HIS A 22 2.94 11.68 17.86
C HIS A 22 2.69 13.12 18.32
N GLY A 23 2.58 14.03 17.36
CA GLY A 23 2.37 15.46 17.60
C GLY A 23 3.66 16.25 17.89
N PRO A 24 3.57 17.58 17.88
CA PRO A 24 4.70 18.47 18.11
C PRO A 24 5.11 18.53 19.58
N LYS A 25 6.36 18.89 19.86
CA LYS A 25 6.81 19.26 21.19
C LYS A 25 6.17 20.60 21.59
N PRO A 26 5.82 20.84 22.89
CA PRO A 26 5.94 19.90 24.00
C PRO A 26 4.76 18.94 24.15
N LEU A 27 3.77 18.98 23.27
CA LEU A 27 2.50 18.22 23.35
C LEU A 27 2.62 16.81 22.78
N THR A 28 3.82 16.29 22.58
CA THR A 28 4.04 14.95 22.03
C THR A 28 3.41 13.87 22.91
N LYS A 29 2.55 13.08 22.29
CA LYS A 29 1.98 11.86 22.88
C LYS A 29 2.73 10.64 22.35
N PHE A 30 2.70 9.54 23.11
CA PHE A 30 3.30 8.28 22.70
C PHE A 30 2.21 7.24 22.51
N LYS A 31 2.08 6.71 21.30
CA LYS A 31 1.05 5.74 20.92
C LYS A 31 1.69 4.53 20.23
N PRO A 32 1.12 3.34 20.32
CA PRO A 32 1.57 2.22 19.51
C PRO A 32 1.29 2.50 18.03
N ALA A 33 2.22 2.09 17.17
CA ALA A 33 2.08 2.26 15.74
C ALA A 33 2.70 1.09 14.96
N LEU A 34 2.06 0.72 13.87
CA LEU A 34 2.71 -0.03 12.79
C LEU A 34 3.47 0.98 11.91
N MET A 35 4.72 0.74 11.68
CA MET A 35 5.57 1.53 10.79
C MET A 35 5.76 0.77 9.49
N VAL A 36 5.48 1.43 8.37
CA VAL A 36 5.65 0.91 7.02
C VAL A 36 6.73 1.74 6.33
N ALA A 37 7.85 1.10 6.00
CA ALA A 37 8.98 1.79 5.39
C ALA A 37 8.70 2.13 3.93
N ILE A 38 9.17 3.30 3.51
CA ILE A 38 9.08 3.78 2.13
C ILE A 38 10.49 3.90 1.59
N ARG A 39 10.76 3.19 0.50
CA ARG A 39 12.09 3.14 -0.11
C ARG A 39 12.09 3.70 -1.52
N ASP A 40 13.17 4.35 -1.87
CA ASP A 40 13.59 4.61 -3.25
C ASP A 40 14.80 3.70 -3.54
N GLY A 41 14.57 2.66 -4.31
CA GLY A 41 15.50 1.53 -4.39
C GLY A 41 15.73 0.89 -3.02
N ARG A 42 17.00 0.84 -2.58
CA ARG A 42 17.37 0.30 -1.24
C ARG A 42 17.33 1.35 -0.12
N ARG A 43 17.23 2.63 -0.46
CA ARG A 43 17.31 3.73 0.51
C ARG A 43 15.96 3.94 1.21
N LEU A 44 15.95 3.93 2.54
CA LEU A 44 14.82 4.37 3.34
C LEU A 44 14.71 5.90 3.25
N ILE A 45 13.57 6.42 2.80
CA ILE A 45 13.35 7.86 2.59
C ILE A 45 12.18 8.42 3.39
N ALA A 46 11.23 7.58 3.76
CA ALA A 46 10.09 7.96 4.58
C ALA A 46 9.50 6.73 5.29
N ILE A 47 8.59 6.98 6.22
CA ILE A 47 7.85 5.95 6.95
C ILE A 47 6.39 6.40 7.06
N GLN A 48 5.44 5.56 6.69
CA GLN A 48 4.06 5.73 7.12
C GLN A 48 3.91 5.12 8.52
N ARG A 49 3.41 5.91 9.45
CA ARG A 49 3.08 5.48 10.83
C ARG A 49 1.56 5.32 10.91
N ILE A 50 1.11 4.10 11.18
CA ILE A 50 -0.30 3.76 11.36
C ILE A 50 -0.51 3.65 12.87
N PHE A 51 -1.06 4.68 13.49
CA PHE A 51 -1.27 4.74 14.94
C PHE A 51 -2.46 3.87 15.35
N LEU A 52 -2.22 3.00 16.32
CA LEU A 52 -3.15 1.94 16.70
C LEU A 52 -3.90 2.25 18.01
N VAL A 53 -5.11 1.73 18.13
CA VAL A 53 -5.88 1.66 19.37
C VAL A 53 -5.56 0.35 20.07
N PRO A 54 -4.88 0.35 21.23
CA PRO A 54 -4.42 -0.88 21.88
C PRO A 54 -5.54 -1.90 22.15
N ALA A 55 -6.71 -1.41 22.60
CA ALA A 55 -7.83 -2.27 22.98
C ALA A 55 -8.48 -3.01 21.81
N THR A 56 -8.44 -2.44 20.60
CA THR A 56 -9.15 -2.98 19.44
C THR A 56 -8.23 -3.38 18.30
N GLY A 57 -6.97 -2.91 18.28
CA GLY A 57 -6.07 -3.08 17.16
C GLY A 57 -6.45 -2.27 15.89
N ASN A 58 -7.54 -1.50 15.94
CA ASN A 58 -7.89 -0.57 14.87
C ASN A 58 -6.90 0.59 14.81
N TYR A 59 -6.92 1.36 13.74
CA TYR A 59 -6.08 2.57 13.63
C TYR A 59 -6.90 3.84 13.90
N THR A 60 -6.23 4.87 14.42
CA THR A 60 -6.81 6.21 14.56
C THR A 60 -6.46 7.11 13.40
N GLU A 61 -5.23 7.00 12.91
CA GLU A 61 -4.70 7.87 11.86
C GLU A 61 -3.46 7.25 11.20
N LYS A 62 -3.17 7.70 9.99
CA LYS A 62 -1.97 7.35 9.23
C LYS A 62 -1.19 8.64 8.97
N VAL A 63 0.05 8.70 9.43
CA VAL A 63 0.89 9.90 9.36
C VAL A 63 2.21 9.59 8.70
N MET A 64 2.56 10.40 7.71
CA MET A 64 3.84 10.30 7.01
C MET A 64 4.95 10.98 7.84
N LEU A 65 6.11 10.33 7.93
CA LEU A 65 7.34 10.89 8.44
C LEU A 65 8.40 10.83 7.34
N GLY A 66 8.96 11.96 6.98
CA GLY A 66 9.88 12.09 5.84
C GLY A 66 9.18 12.45 4.54
N SER A 67 9.94 12.49 3.45
CA SER A 67 9.45 12.85 2.11
C SER A 67 9.45 11.61 1.21
N PRO A 68 8.29 11.07 0.88
CA PRO A 68 8.20 9.80 0.14
C PRO A 68 8.63 9.91 -1.33
N GLY A 69 8.78 11.12 -1.90
CA GLY A 69 9.34 11.32 -3.25
C GLY A 69 8.74 10.40 -4.32
N GLN A 70 9.59 9.61 -4.96
CA GLN A 70 9.22 8.56 -5.92
C GLN A 70 9.24 7.15 -5.30
N GLY A 71 9.44 7.05 -4.01
CA GLY A 71 9.52 5.78 -3.29
C GLY A 71 8.17 5.15 -2.98
N ALA A 72 8.23 3.87 -2.67
CA ALA A 72 7.11 3.01 -2.33
C ALA A 72 7.42 2.14 -1.11
N TRP A 73 6.42 1.57 -0.45
CA TRP A 73 6.60 0.29 0.19
C TRP A 73 6.65 -0.78 -0.90
N GLN A 74 7.70 -1.56 -0.87
CA GLN A 74 7.95 -2.59 -1.87
C GLN A 74 7.57 -3.94 -1.26
N GLY A 75 6.31 -4.35 -1.45
CA GLY A 75 5.77 -5.55 -0.80
C GLY A 75 6.54 -6.82 -1.12
N ALA A 76 7.01 -6.94 -2.35
CA ALA A 76 7.92 -7.99 -2.82
C ALA A 76 8.86 -7.45 -3.90
N ALA A 77 9.94 -8.19 -4.18
CA ALA A 77 10.83 -7.87 -5.29
C ALA A 77 10.05 -7.91 -6.62
N PRO A 78 10.22 -6.93 -7.49
CA PRO A 78 9.54 -6.93 -8.78
C PRO A 78 10.22 -7.93 -9.72
N GLY A 79 9.40 -8.55 -10.59
CA GLY A 79 9.86 -9.21 -11.81
C GLY A 79 9.77 -8.27 -13.01
N PRO A 80 9.59 -8.81 -14.22
CA PRO A 80 9.26 -8.00 -15.40
C PRO A 80 7.92 -7.25 -15.26
N SER A 81 7.06 -7.70 -14.32
CA SER A 81 5.81 -7.04 -13.97
C SER A 81 5.75 -6.74 -12.47
N VAL A 82 5.19 -5.57 -12.12
CA VAL A 82 4.90 -5.18 -10.76
C VAL A 82 3.57 -4.46 -10.70
N ALA A 83 2.77 -4.78 -9.68
CA ALA A 83 1.54 -4.04 -9.40
C ALA A 83 1.81 -2.83 -8.51
N ILE A 84 0.91 -1.85 -8.58
CA ILE A 84 0.90 -0.68 -7.70
C ILE A 84 -0.52 -0.44 -7.19
N ALA A 85 -0.65 -0.10 -5.91
CA ALA A 85 -1.91 0.24 -5.27
C ALA A 85 -1.81 1.56 -4.50
N GLU A 86 -2.95 2.13 -4.13
CA GLU A 86 -2.99 3.39 -3.40
C GLU A 86 -2.61 3.22 -1.94
N SER A 87 -3.11 2.20 -1.28
CA SER A 87 -2.85 1.95 0.14
C SER A 87 -1.94 0.74 0.37
N PHE A 88 -1.37 0.71 1.56
CA PHE A 88 -0.59 -0.43 2.02
C PHE A 88 -1.46 -1.68 2.13
N GLU A 89 -2.69 -1.52 2.60
CA GLU A 89 -3.63 -2.61 2.80
C GLU A 89 -4.05 -3.23 1.46
N ASP A 90 -4.30 -2.41 0.44
CA ASP A 90 -4.65 -2.91 -0.89
C ASP A 90 -3.48 -3.63 -1.56
N ALA A 91 -2.27 -3.08 -1.44
CA ALA A 91 -1.09 -3.73 -1.98
C ALA A 91 -0.83 -5.09 -1.31
N ALA A 92 -0.97 -5.16 0.01
CA ALA A 92 -0.82 -6.40 0.76
C ALA A 92 -1.91 -7.43 0.41
N ALA A 93 -3.17 -6.98 0.31
CA ALA A 93 -4.29 -7.81 -0.08
C ALA A 93 -4.15 -8.34 -1.50
N PHE A 94 -3.75 -7.49 -2.45
CA PHE A 94 -3.50 -7.87 -3.84
C PHE A 94 -2.47 -8.99 -3.96
N MET A 95 -1.37 -8.88 -3.21
CA MET A 95 -0.36 -9.94 -3.15
C MET A 95 -0.90 -11.23 -2.52
N GLN A 96 -1.66 -11.12 -1.43
CA GLN A 96 -2.24 -12.25 -0.72
C GLN A 96 -3.28 -13.00 -1.56
N LEU A 97 -4.00 -12.30 -2.44
CA LEU A 97 -4.91 -12.87 -3.43
C LEU A 97 -4.17 -13.56 -4.61
N GLY A 98 -2.85 -13.59 -4.62
CA GLY A 98 -2.05 -14.29 -5.62
C GLY A 98 -1.77 -13.52 -6.91
N HIS A 99 -2.06 -12.22 -6.94
CA HIS A 99 -1.86 -11.39 -8.14
C HIS A 99 -0.40 -10.94 -8.38
N GLY A 100 0.55 -11.43 -7.56
CA GLY A 100 1.98 -11.16 -7.70
C GLY A 100 2.48 -9.94 -6.91
N PRO A 101 3.73 -9.49 -7.16
CA PRO A 101 4.35 -8.39 -6.42
C PRO A 101 3.54 -7.11 -6.52
N CYS A 102 3.28 -6.46 -5.40
CA CYS A 102 2.57 -5.18 -5.38
C CYS A 102 3.27 -4.17 -4.46
N TRP A 103 3.39 -2.94 -4.93
CA TRP A 103 3.95 -1.80 -4.21
C TRP A 103 2.85 -0.79 -3.89
N THR A 104 3.02 0.01 -2.84
CA THR A 104 2.05 1.07 -2.56
C THR A 104 2.64 2.46 -2.72
N SER A 105 1.84 3.35 -3.28
CA SER A 105 2.13 4.77 -3.43
C SER A 105 1.82 5.60 -2.18
N PHE A 106 1.01 5.07 -1.25
CA PHE A 106 0.47 5.81 -0.11
C PHE A 106 -0.39 7.01 -0.52
N GLY A 107 -1.31 6.79 -1.42
CA GLY A 107 -2.34 7.72 -1.83
C GLY A 107 -2.46 7.92 -3.34
N ALA A 108 -3.69 8.19 -3.80
CA ALA A 108 -4.08 8.43 -5.19
C ALA A 108 -3.21 9.49 -5.88
N GLY A 109 -2.92 10.59 -5.18
CA GLY A 109 -2.10 11.69 -5.69
C GLY A 109 -0.65 11.34 -5.99
N ARG A 110 -0.17 10.17 -5.56
CA ARG A 110 1.20 9.70 -5.76
C ARG A 110 1.32 8.49 -6.68
N LEU A 111 0.22 7.83 -7.03
CA LEU A 111 0.20 6.60 -7.82
C LEU A 111 1.02 6.70 -9.13
N HIS A 112 1.09 7.87 -9.73
CA HIS A 112 1.84 8.17 -10.96
C HIS A 112 3.31 8.57 -10.73
N ARG A 113 3.82 8.52 -9.49
CA ARG A 113 5.16 9.04 -9.15
C ARG A 113 6.18 7.96 -8.82
N LEU A 114 5.79 6.71 -8.77
CA LEU A 114 6.69 5.65 -8.36
C LEU A 114 7.80 5.45 -9.39
N ARG A 115 9.00 5.11 -8.89
CA ARG A 115 10.13 4.72 -9.71
C ARG A 115 10.28 3.20 -9.66
N PHE A 116 10.47 2.61 -10.82
CA PHE A 116 10.71 1.18 -10.93
C PHE A 116 12.17 0.91 -11.29
N PRO A 117 12.76 -0.22 -10.86
CA PRO A 117 14.10 -0.63 -11.28
C PRO A 117 14.12 -1.03 -12.75
N ALA A 118 15.30 -1.03 -13.32
CA ALA A 118 15.51 -1.61 -14.65
C ALA A 118 15.05 -3.06 -14.69
N GLY A 119 14.42 -3.47 -15.81
CA GLY A 119 13.85 -4.80 -15.99
C GLY A 119 12.36 -4.90 -15.69
N VAL A 120 11.73 -3.88 -15.10
CA VAL A 120 10.27 -3.77 -15.07
C VAL A 120 9.79 -3.28 -16.43
N GLU A 121 8.96 -4.09 -17.07
CA GLU A 121 8.39 -3.82 -18.40
C GLU A 121 6.89 -3.50 -18.33
N THR A 122 6.20 -4.04 -17.31
CA THR A 122 4.77 -3.91 -17.14
C THR A 122 4.42 -3.41 -15.74
N VAL A 123 3.58 -2.38 -15.69
CA VAL A 123 2.97 -1.89 -14.45
C VAL A 123 1.49 -2.26 -14.43
N VAL A 124 1.09 -3.02 -13.42
CA VAL A 124 -0.32 -3.33 -13.15
C VAL A 124 -0.83 -2.32 -12.14
N ILE A 125 -1.86 -1.56 -12.48
CA ILE A 125 -2.49 -0.63 -11.55
C ILE A 125 -3.69 -1.34 -10.90
N ALA A 126 -3.51 -1.74 -9.63
CA ALA A 126 -4.55 -2.26 -8.77
C ALA A 126 -5.36 -1.06 -8.24
N GLU A 127 -6.34 -0.62 -9.02
CA GLU A 127 -7.08 0.61 -8.77
C GLU A 127 -8.25 0.39 -7.80
N ASP A 128 -8.64 1.46 -7.10
CA ASP A 128 -9.86 1.47 -6.31
C ASP A 128 -11.07 1.72 -7.22
N ASN A 129 -12.18 1.05 -6.92
CA ASN A 129 -13.41 1.14 -7.72
C ASN A 129 -14.27 2.36 -7.34
N ASP A 130 -13.63 3.52 -7.20
CA ASP A 130 -14.32 4.80 -7.01
C ASP A 130 -13.84 5.86 -8.01
N ALA A 131 -14.46 7.04 -7.96
CA ALA A 131 -14.16 8.11 -8.93
C ALA A 131 -12.74 8.66 -8.78
N GLU A 132 -12.20 8.68 -7.56
CA GLU A 132 -10.83 9.15 -7.28
C GLU A 132 -9.80 8.13 -7.76
N GLY A 133 -9.97 6.85 -7.41
CA GLY A 133 -9.10 5.75 -7.83
C GLY A 133 -9.04 5.66 -9.35
N ARG A 134 -10.20 5.74 -10.03
CA ARG A 134 -10.24 5.75 -11.50
C ARG A 134 -9.51 6.94 -12.13
N ARG A 135 -9.57 8.14 -11.51
CA ARG A 135 -8.79 9.32 -11.97
C ARG A 135 -7.30 9.11 -11.75
N ALA A 136 -6.91 8.62 -10.58
CA ALA A 136 -5.51 8.33 -10.25
C ALA A 136 -4.92 7.28 -11.18
N ALA A 137 -5.65 6.20 -11.44
CA ALA A 137 -5.24 5.14 -12.36
C ALA A 137 -5.09 5.63 -13.80
N ARG A 138 -6.00 6.46 -14.31
CA ARG A 138 -5.85 7.08 -15.64
C ARG A 138 -4.60 7.94 -15.72
N ARG A 139 -4.35 8.78 -14.70
CA ARG A 139 -3.14 9.63 -14.65
C ARG A 139 -1.87 8.79 -14.60
N ALA A 140 -1.82 7.78 -13.75
CA ALA A 140 -0.69 6.88 -13.64
C ALA A 140 -0.44 6.13 -14.97
N SER A 141 -1.49 5.63 -15.61
CA SER A 141 -1.40 4.97 -16.91
C SER A 141 -0.78 5.86 -17.98
N ALA A 142 -1.18 7.13 -18.06
CA ALA A 142 -0.63 8.06 -19.03
C ALA A 142 0.88 8.30 -18.79
N VAL A 143 1.27 8.50 -17.53
CA VAL A 143 2.67 8.77 -17.15
C VAL A 143 3.55 7.56 -17.44
N TYR A 144 3.14 6.36 -17.05
CA TYR A 144 3.98 5.16 -17.24
C TYR A 144 4.07 4.71 -18.68
N ARG A 145 3.01 4.85 -19.47
CA ARG A 145 3.08 4.62 -20.93
C ARG A 145 4.01 5.60 -21.62
N ALA A 146 4.01 6.86 -21.21
CA ALA A 146 4.95 7.86 -21.74
C ALA A 146 6.42 7.55 -21.37
N GLN A 147 6.65 6.74 -20.33
CA GLN A 147 7.96 6.22 -19.94
C GLN A 147 8.33 4.92 -20.68
N GLY A 148 7.48 4.45 -21.60
CA GLY A 148 7.72 3.23 -22.37
C GLY A 148 7.29 1.93 -21.69
N LEU A 149 6.57 2.00 -20.55
CA LEU A 149 6.09 0.83 -19.86
C LEU A 149 4.74 0.35 -20.40
N ASN A 150 4.53 -0.95 -20.44
CA ASN A 150 3.21 -1.52 -20.59
C ASN A 150 2.37 -1.26 -19.33
N VAL A 151 1.10 -0.91 -19.52
CA VAL A 151 0.22 -0.62 -18.38
C VAL A 151 -1.09 -1.40 -18.51
N VAL A 152 -1.36 -2.19 -17.48
CA VAL A 152 -2.61 -2.92 -17.27
C VAL A 152 -3.35 -2.27 -16.10
N ARG A 153 -4.67 -2.14 -16.18
CA ARG A 153 -5.49 -1.69 -15.06
C ARG A 153 -6.34 -2.84 -14.59
N MET A 154 -6.36 -3.05 -13.28
CA MET A 154 -7.19 -4.06 -12.64
C MET A 154 -8.07 -3.39 -11.59
N THR A 155 -9.38 -3.56 -11.73
CA THR A 155 -10.39 -3.15 -10.75
C THR A 155 -10.79 -4.33 -9.90
N PRO A 156 -11.08 -4.14 -8.60
CA PRO A 156 -11.67 -5.20 -7.80
C PRO A 156 -13.05 -5.60 -8.37
N PRO A 157 -13.44 -6.87 -8.25
CA PRO A 157 -14.77 -7.32 -8.70
C PRO A 157 -15.88 -6.66 -7.89
N GLU A 158 -17.00 -6.37 -8.55
CA GLU A 158 -18.19 -5.89 -7.86
C GLU A 158 -18.67 -6.90 -6.80
N PRO A 159 -19.19 -6.45 -5.64
CA PRO A 159 -19.47 -5.04 -5.27
C PRO A 159 -18.32 -4.36 -4.49
N HIS A 160 -17.09 -4.87 -4.54
CA HIS A 160 -15.99 -4.41 -3.72
C HIS A 160 -15.44 -3.07 -4.21
N LYS A 161 -15.15 -2.18 -3.24
CA LYS A 161 -14.56 -0.88 -3.50
C LYS A 161 -13.06 -0.97 -3.79
N ASP A 162 -12.37 -1.84 -3.07
CA ASP A 162 -10.91 -1.95 -3.06
C ASP A 162 -10.46 -3.42 -2.88
N TRP A 163 -9.19 -3.69 -3.04
CA TRP A 163 -8.62 -5.02 -2.95
C TRP A 163 -8.58 -5.56 -1.51
N ALA A 164 -8.50 -4.69 -0.52
CA ALA A 164 -8.61 -5.07 0.89
C ALA A 164 -10.00 -5.61 1.21
N ALA A 165 -11.06 -5.04 0.62
CA ALA A 165 -12.43 -5.53 0.74
C ALA A 165 -12.61 -6.91 0.07
N VAL A 166 -12.00 -7.14 -1.11
CA VAL A 166 -12.01 -8.46 -1.77
C VAL A 166 -11.38 -9.52 -0.87
N ASN A 167 -10.20 -9.23 -0.34
CA ASN A 167 -9.48 -10.13 0.56
C ASN A 167 -10.27 -10.45 1.83
N ALA A 168 -10.90 -9.45 2.43
CA ALA A 168 -11.74 -9.64 3.62
C ALA A 168 -12.95 -10.54 3.34
N ALA A 169 -13.61 -10.38 2.18
CA ALA A 169 -14.77 -11.19 1.80
C ALA A 169 -14.42 -12.66 1.53
N GLY A 170 -13.23 -12.94 0.97
CA GLY A 170 -12.74 -14.30 0.73
C GLY A 170 -12.60 -15.08 2.03
N ARG A 171 -12.06 -14.46 3.07
CA ARG A 171 -11.87 -15.10 4.39
C ARG A 171 -13.16 -15.45 5.11
N VAL A 172 -14.20 -14.61 4.99
CA VAL A 172 -15.50 -14.89 5.60
C VAL A 172 -16.14 -16.15 5.01
N LYS A 173 -15.81 -16.51 3.77
CA LYS A 173 -16.25 -17.77 3.14
C LYS A 173 -15.48 -18.96 3.70
N GLU A 174 -14.14 -18.86 3.79
CA GLU A 174 -13.27 -19.93 4.30
C GLU A 174 -13.55 -20.28 5.79
N GLU A 175 -14.01 -19.32 6.61
CA GLU A 175 -14.35 -19.57 8.02
C GLU A 175 -15.75 -20.20 8.20
N ARG A 176 -16.56 -20.29 7.13
CA ARG A 176 -17.93 -20.86 7.16
C ARG A 176 -18.04 -22.25 6.55
N ASP A 177 -17.05 -22.67 5.80
CA ASP A 177 -16.94 -23.99 5.18
C ASP A 177 -16.09 -24.93 6.06
#